data_ec0a854fc9b454bc5cf69aaafd35fd26
#
_entry.id   ec0a854fc9b454bc5cf69aaafd35fd26
#
_cell.length_a   1.000
_cell.length_b   1.000
_cell.length_c   1.000
_cell.angle_alpha   90.00
_cell.angle_beta   90.00
_cell.angle_gamma   90.00
#
_symmetry.space_group_name_H-M   'P 1'
#
loop_
_entity.id
_entity.type
_entity.pdbx_description
1 polymer ?
#
loop_
_entity_poly.entity_id
_entity_poly.type
_entity_poly.pdbx_seq_one_letter_code
_entity_poly.pdbx_strand_id
1 'polypeptide(L)'
;MPNIAEIKEVMRHTPVEQATLLQGPHGIGKSEVLAQMFIPKIAQLTDPKTGALLFEADGTTPVMGDVNNSLGYDRLITLFLGQAADAGDIIGLPTRIPAVINGEETFVTEFAPPKWWPRNEDEKIVILLDELNRGKPEIMQCVMDMVLNRKLNGRNLPKHTKIIAAMNPLDDGYYQVEELDPAFLDRWNVYDFTPSNDEWLEWAFNNKINNLVRTFISSHPDHLDPPSSKDASAKSGVVFPSRRSWARISTILNNSPELKDAKKVKDLQTMIIGIVGNRSASAFVKFIREVAHNLQPVDILEKWDDKVQVTCSAMQIFDQMQLNTNIEYWIKDNFSKLKSSKERTTM
;
A
#
# COMPACT_ATOMS: atom_id res chain seq x y z
N MET A 1 9.44 4.03 -16.21
CA MET A 1 8.29 3.43 -15.53
C MET A 1 7.71 4.50 -14.63
N PRO A 2 6.40 4.67 -14.60
CA PRO A 2 5.78 5.76 -13.85
C PRO A 2 5.94 5.55 -12.35
N ASN A 3 6.23 6.64 -11.65
CA ASN A 3 6.29 6.70 -10.20
C ASN A 3 4.88 6.85 -9.59
N ILE A 4 4.77 6.85 -8.25
CA ILE A 4 3.47 6.96 -7.55
C ILE A 4 2.75 8.26 -7.91
N ALA A 5 3.46 9.39 -8.00
CA ALA A 5 2.86 10.68 -8.32
C ALA A 5 2.31 10.70 -9.76
N GLU A 6 3.07 10.16 -10.72
CA GLU A 6 2.63 10.05 -12.10
C GLU A 6 1.42 9.12 -12.25
N ILE A 7 1.39 7.99 -11.56
CA ILE A 7 0.21 7.11 -11.55
C ILE A 7 -1.00 7.82 -10.95
N LYS A 8 -0.83 8.60 -9.88
CA LYS A 8 -1.92 9.40 -9.31
C LYS A 8 -2.46 10.42 -10.32
N GLU A 9 -1.59 11.09 -11.06
CA GLU A 9 -2.01 12.03 -12.12
C GLU A 9 -2.70 11.32 -13.28
N VAL A 10 -2.17 10.19 -13.74
CA VAL A 10 -2.84 9.35 -14.75
C VAL A 10 -4.25 8.99 -14.29
N MET A 11 -4.41 8.51 -13.07
CA MET A 11 -5.73 8.12 -12.53
C MET A 11 -6.70 9.30 -12.42
N ARG A 12 -6.21 10.52 -12.15
CA ARG A 12 -7.02 11.74 -12.09
C ARG A 12 -7.57 12.14 -13.47
N HIS A 13 -6.74 12.02 -14.49
CA HIS A 13 -7.06 12.47 -15.84
C HIS A 13 -7.70 11.39 -16.72
N THR A 14 -7.60 10.12 -16.34
CA THR A 14 -8.26 9.04 -17.09
C THR A 14 -9.78 9.14 -16.93
N PRO A 15 -10.55 9.25 -18.03
CA PRO A 15 -12.00 9.25 -17.99
C PRO A 15 -12.57 8.00 -17.30
N VAL A 16 -13.76 8.09 -16.74
CA VAL A 16 -14.41 6.98 -16.01
C VAL A 16 -14.74 5.81 -16.92
N GLU A 17 -14.93 6.07 -18.21
CA GLU A 17 -15.23 5.08 -19.24
C GLU A 17 -14.03 4.21 -19.60
N GLN A 18 -12.81 4.70 -19.35
CA GLN A 18 -11.58 4.00 -19.65
C GLN A 18 -11.10 3.19 -18.45
N ALA A 19 -10.97 1.89 -18.64
CA ALA A 19 -10.45 1.00 -17.63
C ALA A 19 -8.92 1.09 -17.55
N THR A 20 -8.38 1.01 -16.34
CA THR A 20 -6.94 1.09 -16.09
C THR A 20 -6.43 -0.19 -15.44
N LEU A 21 -5.30 -0.70 -15.92
CA LEU A 21 -4.64 -1.89 -15.40
C LEU A 21 -3.26 -1.53 -14.86
N LEU A 22 -3.04 -1.79 -13.57
CA LEU A 22 -1.74 -1.68 -12.91
C LEU A 22 -1.05 -3.04 -12.87
N GLN A 23 0.08 -3.14 -13.52
CA GLN A 23 0.93 -4.32 -13.50
C GLN A 23 2.12 -4.08 -12.58
N GLY A 24 2.43 -5.02 -11.68
CA GLY A 24 3.60 -4.90 -10.80
C GLY A 24 3.68 -6.03 -9.78
N PRO A 25 4.84 -6.25 -9.15
CA PRO A 25 5.06 -7.32 -8.20
C PRO A 25 4.07 -7.34 -7.04
N HIS A 26 3.92 -8.53 -6.43
CA HIS A 26 3.09 -8.67 -5.23
C HIS A 26 3.67 -7.88 -4.05
N GLY A 27 2.78 -7.25 -3.26
CA GLY A 27 3.19 -6.54 -2.04
C GLY A 27 3.85 -5.18 -2.26
N ILE A 28 3.91 -4.68 -3.50
CA ILE A 28 4.55 -3.40 -3.85
C ILE A 28 3.70 -2.16 -3.51
N GLY A 29 2.41 -2.36 -3.18
CA GLY A 29 1.52 -1.27 -2.74
C GLY A 29 0.45 -0.85 -3.74
N LYS A 30 0.17 -1.61 -4.83
CA LYS A 30 -0.86 -1.27 -5.83
C LYS A 30 -2.21 -0.91 -5.19
N SER A 31 -2.78 -1.81 -4.40
CA SER A 31 -4.08 -1.63 -3.74
C SER A 31 -4.05 -0.51 -2.69
N GLU A 32 -2.91 -0.29 -2.02
CA GLU A 32 -2.74 0.78 -1.04
C GLU A 32 -2.80 2.17 -1.68
N VAL A 33 -2.08 2.36 -2.79
CA VAL A 33 -2.12 3.63 -3.54
C VAL A 33 -3.53 3.94 -4.01
N LEU A 34 -4.26 2.93 -4.51
CA LEU A 34 -5.65 3.10 -4.95
C LEU A 34 -6.58 3.43 -3.77
N ALA A 35 -6.40 2.78 -2.62
CA ALA A 35 -7.17 3.11 -1.43
C ALA A 35 -6.94 4.57 -1.00
N GLN A 36 -5.71 5.04 -1.01
CA GLN A 36 -5.39 6.44 -0.69
C GLN A 36 -6.00 7.43 -1.69
N MET A 37 -6.12 7.06 -2.97
CA MET A 37 -6.67 7.94 -3.99
C MET A 37 -8.19 8.03 -3.97
N PHE A 38 -8.86 6.94 -3.65
CA PHE A 38 -10.30 6.80 -3.87
C PHE A 38 -11.11 6.68 -2.59
N ILE A 39 -10.46 6.46 -1.44
CA ILE A 39 -11.14 6.44 -0.14
C ILE A 39 -10.76 7.69 0.64
N PRO A 40 -11.72 8.56 0.97
CA PRO A 40 -11.45 9.71 1.84
C PRO A 40 -11.00 9.22 3.23
N LYS A 41 -9.94 9.82 3.74
CA LYS A 41 -9.50 9.63 5.12
C LYS A 41 -9.72 10.94 5.87
N ILE A 42 -10.82 11.02 6.58
CA ILE A 42 -11.16 12.24 7.35
C ILE A 42 -10.33 12.26 8.63
N ALA A 43 -9.52 13.28 8.75
CA ALA A 43 -8.73 13.55 9.94
C ALA A 43 -8.58 15.06 10.14
N GLN A 44 -8.05 15.46 11.30
CA GLN A 44 -7.73 16.87 11.53
C GLN A 44 -6.64 17.31 10.56
N LEU A 45 -6.91 18.44 9.87
CA LEU A 45 -5.97 19.02 8.93
C LEU A 45 -4.79 19.66 9.63
N THR A 46 -3.66 19.70 8.95
CA THR A 46 -2.46 20.41 9.36
C THR A 46 -2.12 21.50 8.35
N ASP A 47 -1.55 22.60 8.81
CA ASP A 47 -0.97 23.62 7.95
C ASP A 47 0.19 23.00 7.15
N PRO A 48 0.15 23.04 5.81
CA PRO A 48 1.18 22.41 4.97
C PRO A 48 2.57 23.04 5.11
N LYS A 49 2.66 24.29 5.62
CA LYS A 49 3.95 24.99 5.78
C LYS A 49 4.56 24.74 7.16
N THR A 50 3.74 24.65 8.19
CA THR A 50 4.21 24.59 9.57
C THR A 50 4.02 23.23 10.22
N GLY A 51 3.18 22.35 9.65
CA GLY A 51 2.79 21.06 10.23
C GLY A 51 1.91 21.20 11.49
N ALA A 52 1.49 22.40 11.86
CA ALA A 52 0.63 22.63 13.01
C ALA A 52 -0.81 22.14 12.73
N LEU A 53 -1.47 21.61 13.75
CA LEU A 53 -2.89 21.25 13.70
C LEU A 53 -3.73 22.51 13.46
N LEU A 54 -4.68 22.43 12.53
CA LEU A 54 -5.60 23.52 12.23
C LEU A 54 -6.83 23.46 13.13
N PHE A 55 -7.25 24.64 13.60
CA PHE A 55 -8.46 24.83 14.37
C PHE A 55 -9.32 25.89 13.70
N GLU A 56 -10.63 25.81 13.91
CA GLU A 56 -11.60 26.83 13.52
C GLU A 56 -11.28 28.18 14.18
N ALA A 57 -12.00 29.24 13.78
CA ALA A 57 -11.80 30.57 14.32
C ALA A 57 -11.99 30.68 15.87
N ASP A 58 -12.63 29.70 16.47
CA ASP A 58 -12.80 29.60 17.94
C ASP A 58 -11.53 29.09 18.67
N GLY A 59 -10.51 28.66 17.91
CA GLY A 59 -9.23 28.15 18.44
C GLY A 59 -9.30 26.79 19.13
N THR A 60 -10.47 26.14 19.20
CA THR A 60 -10.71 24.89 19.92
C THR A 60 -11.28 23.77 19.05
N THR A 61 -12.12 24.10 18.07
CA THR A 61 -12.74 23.13 17.16
C THR A 61 -11.75 22.69 16.09
N PRO A 62 -11.40 21.36 15.98
CA PRO A 62 -10.49 20.89 14.96
C PRO A 62 -11.06 21.06 13.55
N VAL A 63 -10.27 21.60 12.62
CA VAL A 63 -10.63 21.60 11.20
C VAL A 63 -10.43 20.20 10.64
N MET A 64 -11.53 19.54 10.30
CA MET A 64 -11.52 18.18 9.74
C MET A 64 -11.58 18.20 8.22
N GLY A 65 -10.84 17.34 7.57
CA GLY A 65 -10.86 17.22 6.12
C GLY A 65 -10.24 15.91 5.64
N ASP A 66 -10.30 15.70 4.33
CA ASP A 66 -9.72 14.52 3.71
C ASP A 66 -8.20 14.67 3.55
N VAL A 67 -7.44 14.02 4.44
CA VAL A 67 -5.96 14.05 4.43
C VAL A 67 -5.34 13.24 3.29
N ASN A 68 -6.11 12.37 2.63
CA ASN A 68 -5.65 11.64 1.44
C ASN A 68 -5.80 12.47 0.16
N ASN A 69 -6.50 13.62 0.21
CA ASN A 69 -6.86 14.39 -0.97
C ASN A 69 -7.49 13.50 -2.05
N SER A 70 -8.50 12.70 -1.65
CA SER A 70 -9.15 11.72 -2.50
C SER A 70 -9.92 12.38 -3.65
N LEU A 71 -10.26 11.59 -4.67
CA LEU A 71 -10.97 12.08 -5.84
C LEU A 71 -12.50 12.20 -5.65
N GLY A 72 -12.99 12.10 -4.40
CA GLY A 72 -14.39 12.28 -4.08
C GLY A 72 -15.30 11.12 -4.54
N TYR A 73 -14.79 9.91 -4.54
CA TYR A 73 -15.59 8.69 -4.72
C TYR A 73 -16.21 8.24 -3.41
N ASP A 74 -17.41 7.67 -3.47
CA ASP A 74 -18.16 7.24 -2.28
C ASP A 74 -17.65 5.89 -1.74
N ARG A 75 -17.23 4.98 -2.65
CA ARG A 75 -16.73 3.66 -2.28
C ARG A 75 -15.66 3.13 -3.24
N LEU A 76 -14.70 2.40 -2.67
CA LEU A 76 -13.84 1.48 -3.38
C LEU A 76 -14.32 0.04 -3.11
N ILE A 77 -14.71 -0.66 -4.16
CA ILE A 77 -15.17 -2.05 -4.13
C ILE A 77 -14.05 -2.91 -4.66
N THR A 78 -13.47 -3.76 -3.83
CA THR A 78 -12.41 -4.66 -4.26
C THR A 78 -12.97 -6.06 -4.50
N LEU A 79 -12.82 -6.55 -5.72
CA LEU A 79 -13.17 -7.91 -6.15
C LEU A 79 -11.88 -8.69 -6.37
N PHE A 80 -11.63 -9.67 -5.52
CA PHE A 80 -10.46 -10.57 -5.61
C PHE A 80 -10.79 -11.72 -6.57
N LEU A 81 -10.40 -11.59 -7.83
CA LEU A 81 -10.80 -12.54 -8.88
C LEU A 81 -10.21 -13.93 -8.68
N GLY A 82 -9.00 -14.03 -8.11
CA GLY A 82 -8.40 -15.31 -7.74
C GLY A 82 -9.11 -16.04 -6.57
N GLN A 83 -9.98 -15.37 -5.83
CA GLN A 83 -10.72 -15.94 -4.69
C GLN A 83 -12.19 -16.20 -5.03
N ALA A 84 -12.70 -15.69 -6.15
CA ALA A 84 -14.07 -15.94 -6.56
C ALA A 84 -14.28 -17.44 -6.89
N ALA A 85 -15.27 -18.04 -6.27
CA ALA A 85 -15.56 -19.47 -6.45
C ALA A 85 -16.13 -19.75 -7.84
N ASP A 86 -17.05 -18.91 -8.28
CA ASP A 86 -17.70 -18.99 -9.59
C ASP A 86 -18.18 -17.61 -10.07
N ALA A 87 -18.79 -17.56 -11.24
CA ALA A 87 -19.29 -16.32 -11.82
C ALA A 87 -20.40 -15.67 -10.98
N GLY A 88 -21.16 -16.44 -10.18
CA GLY A 88 -22.22 -15.91 -9.32
C GLY A 88 -21.72 -14.92 -8.27
N ASP A 89 -20.48 -15.06 -7.80
CA ASP A 89 -19.85 -14.11 -6.87
C ASP A 89 -19.71 -12.71 -7.50
N ILE A 90 -19.60 -12.66 -8.82
CA ILE A 90 -19.44 -11.41 -9.57
C ILE A 90 -20.80 -10.92 -10.10
N ILE A 91 -21.57 -11.78 -10.78
CA ILE A 91 -22.82 -11.37 -11.46
C ILE A 91 -24.08 -11.48 -10.61
N GLY A 92 -23.99 -12.10 -9.45
CA GLY A 92 -25.14 -12.44 -8.61
C GLY A 92 -25.78 -13.77 -8.98
N LEU A 93 -26.94 -14.08 -8.38
CA LEU A 93 -27.57 -15.35 -8.51
C LEU A 93 -28.85 -15.27 -9.36
N PRO A 94 -29.13 -16.28 -10.21
CA PRO A 94 -30.37 -16.35 -10.99
C PRO A 94 -31.56 -16.49 -10.05
N THR A 95 -32.55 -15.64 -10.25
CA THR A 95 -33.79 -15.59 -9.49
C THR A 95 -34.99 -15.65 -10.47
N ARG A 96 -36.02 -16.44 -10.17
CA ARG A 96 -37.25 -16.49 -10.96
C ARG A 96 -38.18 -15.36 -10.54
N ILE A 97 -38.55 -14.53 -11.50
CA ILE A 97 -39.52 -13.46 -11.28
C ILE A 97 -40.77 -13.69 -12.17
N PRO A 98 -41.99 -13.36 -11.68
CA PRO A 98 -43.18 -13.40 -12.51
C PRO A 98 -43.08 -12.44 -13.69
N ALA A 99 -43.51 -12.87 -14.85
CA ALA A 99 -43.57 -12.05 -16.06
C ALA A 99 -44.77 -12.41 -16.91
N VAL A 100 -45.23 -11.50 -17.74
CA VAL A 100 -46.25 -11.75 -18.75
C VAL A 100 -45.59 -11.72 -20.13
N ILE A 101 -45.62 -12.84 -20.84
CA ILE A 101 -45.07 -12.96 -22.19
C ILE A 101 -46.21 -13.34 -23.13
N ASN A 102 -46.45 -12.54 -24.16
CA ASN A 102 -47.52 -12.72 -25.13
C ASN A 102 -48.94 -12.85 -24.49
N GLY A 103 -49.16 -12.21 -23.34
CA GLY A 103 -50.42 -12.25 -22.60
C GLY A 103 -50.58 -13.44 -21.66
N GLU A 104 -49.60 -14.31 -21.56
CA GLU A 104 -49.56 -15.46 -20.64
C GLU A 104 -48.68 -15.18 -19.44
N GLU A 105 -49.19 -15.50 -18.24
CA GLU A 105 -48.40 -15.45 -17.00
C GLU A 105 -47.36 -16.56 -17.01
N THR A 106 -46.11 -16.18 -16.81
CA THR A 106 -44.98 -17.10 -16.81
C THR A 106 -43.89 -16.61 -15.85
N PHE A 107 -42.73 -17.27 -15.83
CA PHE A 107 -41.57 -16.87 -15.07
C PHE A 107 -40.40 -16.63 -16.01
N VAL A 108 -39.69 -15.57 -15.77
CA VAL A 108 -38.36 -15.32 -16.40
C VAL A 108 -37.27 -15.42 -15.36
N THR A 109 -36.07 -15.70 -15.82
CA THR A 109 -34.88 -15.67 -14.97
C THR A 109 -34.28 -14.27 -15.01
N GLU A 110 -34.13 -13.65 -13.85
CA GLU A 110 -33.39 -12.42 -13.65
C GLU A 110 -32.30 -12.68 -12.61
N PHE A 111 -31.16 -12.01 -12.73
CA PHE A 111 -30.12 -12.15 -11.74
C PHE A 111 -30.28 -11.12 -10.63
N ALA A 112 -30.38 -11.57 -9.39
CA ALA A 112 -30.31 -10.72 -8.22
C ALA A 112 -28.89 -10.16 -8.13
N PRO A 113 -28.70 -8.82 -8.05
CA PRO A 113 -27.37 -8.22 -8.05
C PRO A 113 -26.60 -8.64 -6.80
N PRO A 114 -25.26 -8.76 -6.88
CA PRO A 114 -24.44 -9.08 -5.73
C PRO A 114 -24.45 -7.91 -4.71
N LYS A 115 -24.12 -8.22 -3.45
CA LYS A 115 -24.14 -7.24 -2.34
C LYS A 115 -23.26 -6.00 -2.60
N TRP A 116 -22.21 -6.15 -3.38
CA TRP A 116 -21.29 -5.06 -3.70
C TRP A 116 -21.85 -4.08 -4.74
N TRP A 117 -22.91 -4.44 -5.47
CA TRP A 117 -23.52 -3.62 -6.52
C TRP A 117 -23.81 -2.19 -6.02
N PRO A 118 -23.70 -1.18 -6.88
CA PRO A 118 -24.02 0.20 -6.53
C PRO A 118 -25.44 0.36 -5.98
N ARG A 119 -25.61 1.23 -5.01
CA ARG A 119 -26.88 1.42 -4.30
C ARG A 119 -27.86 2.27 -5.09
N ASN A 120 -27.34 3.18 -5.90
CA ASN A 120 -28.11 4.05 -6.78
C ASN A 120 -27.27 4.44 -8.01
N GLU A 121 -27.88 5.10 -8.99
CA GLU A 121 -27.22 5.47 -10.24
C GLU A 121 -26.23 6.66 -10.10
N ASP A 122 -26.35 7.46 -9.05
CA ASP A 122 -25.51 8.62 -8.79
C ASP A 122 -24.29 8.29 -7.93
N GLU A 123 -24.23 7.08 -7.37
CA GLU A 123 -23.12 6.65 -6.52
C GLU A 123 -21.82 6.60 -7.33
N LYS A 124 -20.83 7.35 -6.86
CA LYS A 124 -19.47 7.37 -7.44
C LYS A 124 -18.66 6.25 -6.86
N ILE A 125 -18.45 5.21 -7.62
CA ILE A 125 -17.72 4.02 -7.16
C ILE A 125 -16.48 3.76 -7.99
N VAL A 126 -15.49 3.14 -7.34
CA VAL A 126 -14.36 2.50 -8.00
C VAL A 126 -14.49 1.01 -7.80
N ILE A 127 -14.45 0.25 -8.88
CA ILE A 127 -14.34 -1.21 -8.86
C ILE A 127 -12.87 -1.55 -9.10
N LEU A 128 -12.22 -2.12 -8.09
CA LEU A 128 -10.88 -2.67 -8.18
C LEU A 128 -10.97 -4.17 -8.39
N LEU A 129 -10.54 -4.62 -9.56
CA LEU A 129 -10.38 -6.04 -9.92
C LEU A 129 -8.97 -6.46 -9.53
N ASP A 130 -8.81 -7.01 -8.34
CA ASP A 130 -7.50 -7.41 -7.84
C ASP A 130 -7.16 -8.86 -8.26
N GLU A 131 -5.88 -9.11 -8.48
CA GLU A 131 -5.37 -10.39 -9.01
C GLU A 131 -6.02 -10.79 -10.34
N LEU A 132 -6.14 -9.83 -11.29
CA LEU A 132 -6.85 -9.99 -12.56
C LEU A 132 -6.47 -11.29 -13.28
N ASN A 133 -5.19 -11.59 -13.41
CA ASN A 133 -4.67 -12.76 -14.12
C ASN A 133 -4.69 -14.07 -13.29
N ARG A 134 -5.47 -14.11 -12.21
CA ARG A 134 -5.81 -15.30 -11.44
C ARG A 134 -7.29 -15.68 -11.55
N GLY A 135 -8.06 -14.85 -12.24
CA GLY A 135 -9.49 -15.11 -12.47
C GLY A 135 -9.67 -16.32 -13.38
N LYS A 136 -10.63 -17.20 -13.02
CA LYS A 136 -11.02 -18.31 -13.87
C LYS A 136 -11.64 -17.80 -15.18
N PRO A 137 -11.64 -18.58 -16.28
CA PRO A 137 -12.17 -18.15 -17.58
C PRO A 137 -13.60 -17.60 -17.52
N GLU A 138 -14.48 -18.22 -16.74
CA GLU A 138 -15.89 -17.81 -16.60
C GLU A 138 -16.00 -16.44 -15.93
N ILE A 139 -15.12 -16.17 -14.94
CA ILE A 139 -15.05 -14.88 -14.25
C ILE A 139 -14.50 -13.82 -15.19
N MET A 140 -13.48 -14.16 -15.98
CA MET A 140 -12.87 -13.25 -16.95
C MET A 140 -13.86 -12.82 -18.04
N GLN A 141 -14.80 -13.69 -18.46
CA GLN A 141 -15.90 -13.31 -19.37
C GLN A 141 -16.80 -12.23 -18.77
N CYS A 142 -17.15 -12.35 -17.47
CA CYS A 142 -17.94 -11.33 -16.77
C CYS A 142 -17.17 -9.99 -16.69
N VAL A 143 -15.87 -10.04 -16.43
CA VAL A 143 -14.99 -8.86 -16.41
C VAL A 143 -14.94 -8.20 -17.78
N MET A 144 -14.86 -8.98 -18.86
CA MET A 144 -14.85 -8.47 -20.24
C MET A 144 -16.11 -7.65 -20.56
N ASP A 145 -17.31 -8.14 -20.18
CA ASP A 145 -18.56 -7.41 -20.40
C ASP A 145 -18.59 -6.11 -19.58
N MET A 146 -18.11 -6.18 -18.33
CA MET A 146 -18.03 -5.02 -17.44
C MET A 146 -17.13 -3.93 -18.01
N VAL A 147 -15.96 -4.30 -18.54
CA VAL A 147 -14.95 -3.35 -19.05
C VAL A 147 -15.37 -2.80 -20.41
N LEU A 148 -15.81 -3.67 -21.33
CA LEU A 148 -16.11 -3.31 -22.72
C LEU A 148 -17.46 -2.59 -22.85
N ASN A 149 -18.51 -3.17 -22.27
CA ASN A 149 -19.87 -2.73 -22.44
C ASN A 149 -20.41 -1.91 -21.27
N ARG A 150 -19.63 -1.76 -20.22
CA ARG A 150 -20.07 -1.10 -18.98
C ARG A 150 -21.35 -1.77 -18.42
N LYS A 151 -21.43 -3.07 -18.57
CA LYS A 151 -22.56 -3.91 -18.15
C LYS A 151 -22.11 -5.10 -17.36
N LEU A 152 -22.97 -5.59 -16.53
CA LEU A 152 -22.80 -6.85 -15.86
C LEU A 152 -24.12 -7.61 -15.93
N ASN A 153 -24.11 -8.71 -16.68
CA ASN A 153 -25.29 -9.54 -16.89
C ASN A 153 -26.55 -8.73 -17.32
N GLY A 154 -26.38 -7.87 -18.32
CA GLY A 154 -27.44 -7.02 -18.87
C GLY A 154 -27.75 -5.74 -18.09
N ARG A 155 -27.23 -5.57 -16.87
CA ARG A 155 -27.39 -4.36 -16.06
C ARG A 155 -26.29 -3.36 -16.37
N ASN A 156 -26.65 -2.12 -16.63
CA ASN A 156 -25.67 -1.06 -16.84
C ASN A 156 -24.98 -0.69 -15.51
N LEU A 157 -23.68 -0.48 -15.55
CA LEU A 157 -22.97 0.17 -14.46
C LEU A 157 -23.39 1.65 -14.36
N PRO A 158 -23.46 2.23 -13.16
CA PRO A 158 -23.69 3.65 -12.99
C PRO A 158 -22.65 4.49 -13.74
N LYS A 159 -23.06 5.68 -14.20
CA LYS A 159 -22.23 6.57 -15.04
C LYS A 159 -20.89 6.93 -14.41
N HIS A 160 -20.85 7.04 -13.09
CA HIS A 160 -19.66 7.45 -12.34
C HIS A 160 -18.84 6.25 -11.80
N THR A 161 -18.99 5.06 -12.39
CA THR A 161 -18.20 3.88 -12.02
C THR A 161 -16.85 3.89 -12.74
N LYS A 162 -15.76 3.98 -11.98
CA LYS A 162 -14.40 3.80 -12.48
C LYS A 162 -13.97 2.33 -12.31
N ILE A 163 -13.35 1.76 -13.34
CA ILE A 163 -12.85 0.38 -13.29
C ILE A 163 -11.32 0.42 -13.31
N ILE A 164 -10.72 -0.20 -12.32
CA ILE A 164 -9.27 -0.35 -12.20
C ILE A 164 -8.99 -1.82 -11.95
N ALA A 165 -7.94 -2.35 -12.55
CA ALA A 165 -7.46 -3.69 -12.25
C ALA A 165 -6.02 -3.66 -11.75
N ALA A 166 -5.65 -4.69 -11.01
CA ALA A 166 -4.28 -4.95 -10.59
C ALA A 166 -3.91 -6.40 -10.94
N MET A 167 -2.72 -6.58 -11.50
CA MET A 167 -2.19 -7.91 -11.78
C MET A 167 -0.71 -8.01 -11.41
N ASN A 168 -0.22 -9.24 -11.27
CA ASN A 168 1.18 -9.53 -11.11
C ASN A 168 1.82 -9.82 -12.48
N PRO A 169 3.10 -9.50 -12.70
CA PRO A 169 3.77 -9.76 -13.95
C PRO A 169 3.90 -11.26 -14.21
N LEU A 170 3.89 -11.64 -15.49
CA LEU A 170 4.01 -13.04 -15.92
C LEU A 170 5.43 -13.59 -15.76
N ASP A 171 6.44 -12.73 -15.93
CA ASP A 171 7.84 -13.13 -16.07
C ASP A 171 8.57 -13.41 -14.75
N ASP A 172 7.94 -13.20 -13.60
CA ASP A 172 8.64 -13.30 -12.32
C ASP A 172 8.87 -14.74 -11.82
N GLY A 173 8.31 -15.76 -12.48
CA GLY A 173 8.47 -17.17 -12.09
C GLY A 173 7.97 -17.52 -10.67
N TYR A 174 7.54 -16.51 -9.91
CA TYR A 174 7.02 -16.65 -8.54
C TYR A 174 5.52 -16.87 -8.49
N TYR A 175 4.80 -16.54 -9.57
CA TYR A 175 3.35 -16.49 -9.59
C TYR A 175 2.78 -17.55 -10.52
N GLN A 176 1.79 -18.28 -10.04
CA GLN A 176 0.90 -19.06 -10.89
C GLN A 176 -0.17 -18.10 -11.42
N VAL A 177 0.04 -17.58 -12.61
CA VAL A 177 -0.84 -16.62 -13.28
C VAL A 177 -1.05 -17.05 -14.71
N GLU A 178 -2.21 -16.75 -15.28
CA GLU A 178 -2.53 -17.01 -16.68
C GLU A 178 -2.13 -15.83 -17.54
N GLU A 179 -1.70 -16.12 -18.76
CA GLU A 179 -1.43 -15.11 -19.77
C GLU A 179 -2.76 -14.54 -20.27
N LEU A 180 -2.85 -13.21 -20.31
CA LEU A 180 -4.06 -12.54 -20.79
C LEU A 180 -4.00 -12.38 -22.31
N ASP A 181 -5.12 -12.66 -22.99
CA ASP A 181 -5.29 -12.46 -24.41
C ASP A 181 -4.97 -11.00 -24.80
N PRO A 182 -4.16 -10.76 -25.85
CA PRO A 182 -3.88 -9.42 -26.36
C PRO A 182 -5.14 -8.58 -26.64
N ALA A 183 -6.20 -9.21 -27.16
CA ALA A 183 -7.48 -8.54 -27.39
C ALA A 183 -8.18 -8.14 -26.07
N PHE A 184 -7.92 -8.84 -24.95
CA PHE A 184 -8.37 -8.42 -23.64
C PHE A 184 -7.57 -7.22 -23.13
N LEU A 185 -6.23 -7.23 -23.33
CA LEU A 185 -5.34 -6.15 -22.91
C LEU A 185 -5.60 -4.84 -23.66
N ASP A 186 -5.99 -4.90 -24.93
CA ASP A 186 -6.34 -3.72 -25.76
C ASP A 186 -7.48 -2.86 -25.19
N ARG A 187 -8.23 -3.40 -24.24
CA ARG A 187 -9.34 -2.70 -23.54
C ARG A 187 -8.91 -1.94 -22.29
N TRP A 188 -7.61 -2.00 -21.97
CA TRP A 188 -7.06 -1.41 -20.76
C TRP A 188 -6.00 -0.37 -21.08
N ASN A 189 -5.98 0.68 -20.32
CA ASN A 189 -4.78 1.52 -20.21
C ASN A 189 -3.81 0.83 -19.25
N VAL A 190 -2.79 0.17 -19.79
CA VAL A 190 -1.87 -0.66 -18.99
C VAL A 190 -0.67 0.17 -18.52
N TYR A 191 -0.38 0.13 -17.23
CA TYR A 191 0.76 0.82 -16.63
C TYR A 191 1.56 -0.12 -15.72
N ASP A 192 2.87 -0.15 -15.91
CA ASP A 192 3.78 -0.80 -14.99
C ASP A 192 3.91 0.04 -13.72
N PHE A 193 3.66 -0.58 -12.57
CA PHE A 193 3.72 0.05 -11.26
C PHE A 193 4.92 -0.47 -10.48
N THR A 194 5.98 0.32 -10.44
CA THR A 194 7.26 -0.02 -9.79
C THR A 194 7.78 1.18 -8.99
N PRO A 195 7.14 1.52 -7.86
CA PRO A 195 7.59 2.64 -7.02
C PRO A 195 9.03 2.42 -6.54
N SER A 196 9.80 3.51 -6.52
CA SER A 196 11.19 3.51 -6.04
C SER A 196 11.30 3.19 -4.54
N ASN A 197 12.53 2.94 -4.08
CA ASN A 197 12.80 2.77 -2.66
C ASN A 197 12.56 4.07 -1.88
N ASP A 198 12.89 5.22 -2.48
CA ASP A 198 12.70 6.53 -1.85
C ASP A 198 11.22 6.86 -1.67
N GLU A 199 10.37 6.56 -2.67
CA GLU A 199 8.93 6.70 -2.53
C GLU A 199 8.34 5.80 -1.43
N TRP A 200 8.88 4.58 -1.28
CA TRP A 200 8.49 3.72 -0.17
C TRP A 200 8.96 4.28 1.18
N LEU A 201 10.15 4.84 1.28
CA LEU A 201 10.67 5.45 2.50
C LEU A 201 9.86 6.68 2.90
N GLU A 202 9.44 7.50 1.93
CA GLU A 202 8.55 8.63 2.17
C GLU A 202 7.17 8.16 2.68
N TRP A 203 6.58 7.16 2.01
CA TRP A 203 5.35 6.53 2.47
C TRP A 203 5.51 5.94 3.88
N ALA A 204 6.60 5.24 4.12
CA ALA A 204 6.91 4.61 5.40
C ALA A 204 7.04 5.64 6.54
N PHE A 205 7.60 6.81 6.25
CA PHE A 205 7.65 7.91 7.20
C PHE A 205 6.24 8.41 7.54
N ASN A 206 5.43 8.73 6.53
CA ASN A 206 4.06 9.25 6.69
C ASN A 206 3.13 8.24 7.39
N ASN A 207 3.36 6.95 7.23
CA ASN A 207 2.58 5.87 7.85
C ASN A 207 3.21 5.31 9.14
N LYS A 208 4.14 6.04 9.76
CA LYS A 208 4.73 5.72 11.07
C LYS A 208 5.38 4.33 11.13
N ILE A 209 5.96 3.90 10.01
CA ILE A 209 6.78 2.68 10.00
C ILE A 209 7.96 2.88 10.96
N ASN A 210 8.27 1.86 11.73
CA ASN A 210 9.30 1.89 12.77
C ASN A 210 10.64 2.38 12.22
N ASN A 211 11.30 3.29 12.95
CA ASN A 211 12.55 3.90 12.51
C ASN A 211 13.65 2.89 12.17
N LEU A 212 13.80 1.81 12.96
CA LEU A 212 14.78 0.76 12.68
C LEU A 212 14.55 0.11 11.30
N VAL A 213 13.29 -0.10 10.92
CA VAL A 213 12.95 -0.63 9.59
C VAL A 213 13.28 0.38 8.50
N ARG A 214 12.91 1.64 8.66
CA ARG A 214 13.20 2.72 7.69
C ARG A 214 14.71 2.88 7.47
N THR A 215 15.47 2.97 8.57
CA THR A 215 16.94 3.12 8.50
C THR A 215 17.60 1.89 7.88
N PHE A 216 17.16 0.69 8.24
CA PHE A 216 17.67 -0.54 7.64
C PHE A 216 17.46 -0.55 6.12
N ILE A 217 16.26 -0.26 5.66
CA ILE A 217 15.96 -0.26 4.21
C ILE A 217 16.69 0.86 3.49
N SER A 218 16.84 2.04 4.11
CA SER A 218 17.62 3.13 3.54
C SER A 218 19.09 2.74 3.31
N SER A 219 19.68 1.98 4.23
CA SER A 219 21.08 1.52 4.12
C SER A 219 21.24 0.18 3.36
N HIS A 220 20.19 -0.60 3.23
CA HIS A 220 20.18 -1.91 2.59
C HIS A 220 18.96 -2.07 1.65
N PRO A 221 18.89 -1.28 0.56
CA PRO A 221 17.70 -1.23 -0.31
C PRO A 221 17.40 -2.55 -1.01
N ASP A 222 18.38 -3.41 -1.22
CA ASP A 222 18.25 -4.75 -1.81
C ASP A 222 17.50 -5.75 -0.93
N HIS A 223 17.16 -5.37 0.29
CA HIS A 223 16.32 -6.14 1.21
C HIS A 223 14.86 -5.69 1.23
N LEU A 224 14.46 -4.68 0.47
CA LEU A 224 13.09 -4.17 0.47
C LEU A 224 12.13 -5.11 -0.24
N ASP A 225 12.49 -5.53 -1.44
CA ASP A 225 11.66 -6.33 -2.34
C ASP A 225 12.28 -7.75 -2.54
N PRO A 226 11.52 -8.72 -3.09
CA PRO A 226 12.07 -10.02 -3.44
C PRO A 226 13.27 -9.90 -4.40
N PRO A 227 14.26 -10.78 -4.33
CA PRO A 227 15.32 -10.85 -5.33
C PRO A 227 14.71 -11.13 -6.71
N SER A 228 15.40 -10.75 -7.79
CA SER A 228 14.91 -11.04 -9.14
C SER A 228 14.77 -12.55 -9.36
N SER A 229 13.79 -12.99 -10.16
CA SER A 229 13.56 -14.41 -10.48
C SER A 229 14.77 -15.09 -11.15
N LYS A 230 15.67 -14.30 -11.70
CA LYS A 230 16.93 -14.76 -12.32
C LYS A 230 17.95 -15.22 -11.26
N ASP A 231 17.77 -14.85 -10.01
CA ASP A 231 18.63 -15.34 -8.93
C ASP A 231 18.21 -16.76 -8.54
N ALA A 232 19.14 -17.73 -8.64
CA ALA A 232 18.92 -19.15 -8.43
C ALA A 232 18.38 -19.55 -7.03
N SER A 233 18.16 -18.58 -6.16
CA SER A 233 17.58 -18.74 -4.81
C SER A 233 16.05 -18.68 -4.78
N ALA A 234 15.40 -18.36 -5.89
CA ALA A 234 13.94 -18.28 -6.02
C ALA A 234 13.31 -19.69 -6.10
N LYS A 235 13.30 -20.41 -4.99
CA LYS A 235 12.62 -21.70 -4.89
C LYS A 235 11.20 -21.53 -4.39
N SER A 236 10.27 -22.28 -4.96
CA SER A 236 8.89 -22.37 -4.46
C SER A 236 8.87 -22.71 -2.97
N GLY A 237 8.06 -22.01 -2.19
CA GLY A 237 7.91 -22.23 -0.74
C GLY A 237 8.91 -21.46 0.14
N VAL A 238 9.78 -20.63 -0.44
CA VAL A 238 10.69 -19.77 0.34
C VAL A 238 10.02 -18.42 0.61
N VAL A 239 10.16 -17.93 1.85
CA VAL A 239 9.69 -16.61 2.24
C VAL A 239 10.69 -15.54 1.79
N PHE A 240 10.19 -14.52 1.11
CA PHE A 240 10.96 -13.36 0.66
C PHE A 240 10.46 -12.07 1.29
N PRO A 241 11.33 -11.04 1.41
CA PRO A 241 10.89 -9.72 1.84
C PRO A 241 9.94 -9.10 0.83
N SER A 242 9.10 -8.20 1.31
CA SER A 242 8.26 -7.32 0.50
C SER A 242 7.94 -6.07 1.32
N ARG A 243 7.51 -5.01 0.68
CA ARG A 243 7.10 -3.76 1.33
C ARG A 243 6.02 -3.98 2.38
N ARG A 244 5.06 -4.87 2.09
CA ARG A 244 4.02 -5.31 3.05
C ARG A 244 4.61 -6.07 4.23
N SER A 245 5.58 -6.95 4.01
CA SER A 245 6.19 -7.73 5.08
C SER A 245 6.99 -6.86 6.05
N TRP A 246 7.68 -5.83 5.56
CA TRP A 246 8.35 -4.84 6.40
C TRP A 246 7.39 -3.99 7.23
N ALA A 247 6.22 -3.64 6.69
CA ALA A 247 5.17 -2.99 7.50
C ALA A 247 4.68 -3.89 8.65
N ARG A 248 4.57 -5.22 8.43
CA ARG A 248 4.25 -6.17 9.50
C ARG A 248 5.32 -6.23 10.59
N ILE A 249 6.61 -6.22 10.20
CA ILE A 249 7.73 -6.16 11.17
C ILE A 249 7.67 -4.86 11.96
N SER A 250 7.39 -3.73 11.31
CA SER A 250 7.19 -2.45 11.98
C SER A 250 6.10 -2.53 13.06
N THR A 251 4.98 -3.16 12.76
CA THR A 251 3.89 -3.36 13.74
C THR A 251 4.37 -4.17 14.95
N ILE A 252 5.14 -5.24 14.73
CA ILE A 252 5.71 -6.03 15.84
C ILE A 252 6.62 -5.17 16.71
N LEU A 253 7.55 -4.42 16.10
CA LEU A 253 8.50 -3.57 16.82
C LEU A 253 7.84 -2.42 17.56
N ASN A 254 6.73 -1.88 17.05
CA ASN A 254 5.97 -0.81 17.70
C ASN A 254 5.16 -1.33 18.90
N ASN A 255 4.62 -2.56 18.80
CA ASN A 255 3.85 -3.18 19.86
C ASN A 255 4.70 -3.86 20.95
N SER A 256 5.95 -4.19 20.62
CA SER A 256 6.88 -4.88 21.53
C SER A 256 8.25 -4.18 21.54
N PRO A 257 8.33 -2.98 22.16
CA PRO A 257 9.57 -2.20 22.17
C PRO A 257 10.77 -2.92 22.77
N GLU A 258 10.53 -3.87 23.69
CA GLU A 258 11.54 -4.68 24.33
C GLU A 258 12.32 -5.60 23.37
N LEU A 259 11.77 -5.91 22.20
CA LEU A 259 12.44 -6.71 21.17
C LEU A 259 13.60 -5.97 20.51
N LYS A 260 13.70 -4.66 20.71
CA LYS A 260 14.84 -3.84 20.26
C LYS A 260 16.08 -4.03 21.15
N ASP A 261 15.91 -4.60 22.33
CA ASP A 261 17.04 -4.91 23.23
C ASP A 261 17.89 -6.04 22.63
N ALA A 262 19.19 -5.84 22.60
CA ALA A 262 20.19 -6.79 22.10
C ALA A 262 20.06 -8.17 22.74
N LYS A 263 19.57 -8.28 23.98
CA LYS A 263 19.35 -9.55 24.67
C LYS A 263 18.17 -10.35 24.10
N LYS A 264 17.14 -9.69 23.56
CA LYS A 264 15.93 -10.29 22.98
C LYS A 264 15.95 -10.38 21.46
N VAL A 265 17.02 -9.91 20.82
CA VAL A 265 17.14 -9.90 19.35
C VAL A 265 17.10 -11.32 18.74
N LYS A 266 17.46 -12.36 19.50
CA LYS A 266 17.34 -13.75 19.04
C LYS A 266 15.88 -14.17 18.89
N ASP A 267 14.99 -13.74 19.80
CA ASP A 267 13.57 -14.03 19.73
C ASP A 267 12.95 -13.26 18.54
N LEU A 268 13.34 -12.00 18.36
CA LEU A 268 12.98 -11.22 17.19
C LEU A 268 13.40 -11.90 15.89
N GLN A 269 14.61 -12.45 15.80
CA GLN A 269 15.09 -13.17 14.61
C GLN A 269 14.16 -14.33 14.23
N THR A 270 13.75 -15.14 15.20
CA THR A 270 12.83 -16.26 14.97
C THR A 270 11.49 -15.77 14.42
N MET A 271 10.94 -14.68 14.98
CA MET A 271 9.68 -14.12 14.54
C MET A 271 9.75 -13.58 13.11
N ILE A 272 10.81 -12.87 12.75
CA ILE A 272 10.90 -12.19 11.46
C ILE A 272 11.37 -13.06 10.31
N ILE A 273 12.03 -14.21 10.57
CA ILE A 273 12.40 -15.21 9.53
C ILE A 273 11.15 -15.65 8.76
N GLY A 274 10.05 -15.92 9.45
CA GLY A 274 8.76 -16.29 8.83
C GLY A 274 8.07 -15.16 8.06
N ILE A 275 8.60 -13.93 8.10
CA ILE A 275 7.99 -12.75 7.47
C ILE A 275 8.81 -12.26 6.28
N VAL A 276 10.13 -12.20 6.38
CA VAL A 276 11.05 -11.67 5.34
C VAL A 276 12.10 -12.68 4.87
N GLY A 277 12.03 -13.91 5.35
CA GLY A 277 13.01 -14.95 5.04
C GLY A 277 14.33 -14.81 5.79
N ASN A 278 15.14 -15.86 5.75
CA ASN A 278 16.35 -15.96 6.57
C ASN A 278 17.41 -14.90 6.21
N ARG A 279 17.62 -14.63 4.90
CA ARG A 279 18.61 -13.63 4.42
C ARG A 279 18.35 -12.26 5.02
N SER A 280 17.15 -11.73 4.81
CA SER A 280 16.77 -10.38 5.26
C SER A 280 16.62 -10.29 6.78
N ALA A 281 16.11 -11.36 7.42
CA ALA A 281 16.04 -11.44 8.88
C ALA A 281 17.41 -11.38 9.54
N SER A 282 18.39 -12.16 9.03
CA SER A 282 19.75 -12.17 9.57
C SER A 282 20.47 -10.83 9.38
N ALA A 283 20.30 -10.20 8.21
CA ALA A 283 20.85 -8.87 7.94
C ALA A 283 20.25 -7.81 8.89
N PHE A 284 18.92 -7.83 9.08
CA PHE A 284 18.24 -6.89 9.96
C PHE A 284 18.61 -7.06 11.43
N VAL A 285 18.74 -8.29 11.90
CA VAL A 285 19.20 -8.60 13.28
C VAL A 285 20.63 -8.14 13.51
N LYS A 286 21.51 -8.35 12.52
CA LYS A 286 22.89 -7.84 12.58
C LYS A 286 22.89 -6.32 12.69
N PHE A 287 22.12 -5.64 11.83
CA PHE A 287 21.93 -4.20 11.84
C PHE A 287 21.45 -3.68 13.21
N ILE A 288 20.42 -4.30 13.82
CA ILE A 288 19.92 -3.90 15.15
C ILE A 288 21.02 -3.97 16.20
N ARG A 289 21.86 -5.03 16.18
CA ARG A 289 22.97 -5.16 17.13
C ARG A 289 24.02 -4.09 16.94
N GLU A 290 24.35 -3.75 15.70
CA GLU A 290 25.30 -2.69 15.35
C GLU A 290 24.76 -1.32 15.79
N VAL A 291 23.50 -1.00 15.48
CA VAL A 291 22.85 0.25 15.91
C VAL A 291 22.74 0.36 17.44
N ALA A 292 22.54 -0.75 18.15
CA ALA A 292 22.48 -0.76 19.61
C ALA A 292 23.84 -0.44 20.28
N HIS A 293 24.94 -0.61 19.55
CA HIS A 293 26.29 -0.27 20.03
C HIS A 293 26.78 1.10 19.57
N ASN A 294 26.09 1.72 18.60
CA ASN A 294 26.44 3.02 18.04
C ASN A 294 25.71 4.17 18.77
N LEU A 295 26.28 5.38 18.64
CA LEU A 295 25.65 6.59 19.15
C LEU A 295 24.21 6.75 18.64
N GLN A 296 23.34 7.16 19.52
CA GLN A 296 21.93 7.42 19.20
C GLN A 296 21.72 8.92 18.91
N PRO A 297 20.70 9.30 18.13
CA PRO A 297 20.34 10.70 17.91
C PRO A 297 20.24 11.55 19.18
N VAL A 298 19.69 10.96 20.24
CA VAL A 298 19.54 11.61 21.55
C VAL A 298 20.91 11.94 22.19
N ASP A 299 21.92 11.09 22.00
CA ASP A 299 23.27 11.33 22.54
C ASP A 299 23.91 12.53 21.84
N ILE A 300 23.62 12.71 20.54
CA ILE A 300 24.12 13.85 19.75
C ILE A 300 23.34 15.13 20.07
N LEU A 301 22.01 15.05 20.14
CA LEU A 301 21.15 16.23 20.18
C LEU A 301 20.86 16.75 21.60
N GLU A 302 20.92 15.86 22.60
CA GLU A 302 20.55 16.19 23.98
C GLU A 302 21.66 15.97 25.00
N LYS A 303 22.69 15.15 24.68
CA LYS A 303 23.71 14.70 25.63
C LYS A 303 25.13 14.86 25.07
N TRP A 304 25.37 15.90 24.26
CA TRP A 304 26.68 16.13 23.67
C TRP A 304 27.74 16.37 24.74
N ASP A 305 28.76 15.52 24.78
CA ASP A 305 29.91 15.63 25.66
C ASP A 305 31.21 15.22 24.93
N ASP A 306 32.37 15.36 25.60
CA ASP A 306 33.69 15.03 25.03
C ASP A 306 33.78 13.57 24.60
N LYS A 307 33.07 12.65 25.30
CA LYS A 307 33.05 11.22 24.96
C LYS A 307 32.27 10.96 23.68
N VAL A 308 31.12 11.60 23.51
CA VAL A 308 30.31 11.56 22.29
C VAL A 308 31.12 12.12 21.12
N GLN A 309 31.80 13.25 21.31
CA GLN A 309 32.64 13.87 20.28
C GLN A 309 33.76 12.94 19.82
N VAL A 310 34.51 12.33 20.75
CA VAL A 310 35.56 11.37 20.45
C VAL A 310 35.05 10.16 19.72
N THR A 311 33.88 9.63 20.15
CA THR A 311 33.26 8.49 19.52
C THR A 311 32.81 8.82 18.08
N CYS A 312 32.19 10.00 17.87
CA CYS A 312 31.80 10.46 16.51
C CYS A 312 33.02 10.58 15.58
N SER A 313 34.13 11.13 16.10
CA SER A 313 35.36 11.33 15.32
C SER A 313 36.06 10.02 14.95
N ALA A 314 35.82 8.97 15.72
CA ALA A 314 36.37 7.63 15.50
C ALA A 314 35.52 6.75 14.61
N MET A 315 34.26 7.16 14.29
CA MET A 315 33.34 6.38 13.48
C MET A 315 33.81 6.28 12.03
N GLN A 316 33.56 5.13 11.43
CA GLN A 316 33.71 4.94 9.98
C GLN A 316 32.73 5.84 9.22
N ILE A 317 33.06 6.22 7.99
CA ILE A 317 32.22 7.09 7.15
C ILE A 317 30.80 6.53 7.00
N PHE A 318 30.70 5.22 6.82
CA PHE A 318 29.39 4.54 6.70
C PHE A 318 28.53 4.70 7.97
N ASP A 319 29.12 4.53 9.16
CA ASP A 319 28.42 4.69 10.45
C ASP A 319 28.00 6.14 10.69
N GLN A 320 28.83 7.10 10.26
CA GLN A 320 28.50 8.53 10.31
C GLN A 320 27.30 8.87 9.41
N MET A 321 27.27 8.34 8.18
CA MET A 321 26.14 8.52 7.26
C MET A 321 24.86 7.93 7.85
N GLN A 322 24.94 6.76 8.47
CA GLN A 322 23.81 6.10 9.11
C GLN A 322 23.32 6.88 10.33
N LEU A 323 24.24 7.41 11.15
CA LEU A 323 23.89 8.28 12.27
C LEU A 323 23.18 9.55 11.80
N ASN A 324 23.66 10.19 10.74
CA ASN A 324 23.01 11.36 10.15
C ASN A 324 21.59 11.05 9.67
N THR A 325 21.39 9.94 9.00
CA THR A 325 20.04 9.47 8.58
C THR A 325 19.14 9.24 9.78
N ASN A 326 19.65 8.63 10.84
CA ASN A 326 18.90 8.42 12.09
C ASN A 326 18.55 9.74 12.78
N ILE A 327 19.46 10.72 12.79
CA ILE A 327 19.21 12.06 13.32
C ILE A 327 18.12 12.76 12.51
N GLU A 328 18.18 12.70 11.20
CA GLU A 328 17.14 13.27 10.33
C GLU A 328 15.77 12.67 10.63
N TYR A 329 15.65 11.34 10.70
CA TYR A 329 14.39 10.68 11.04
C TYR A 329 13.92 11.02 12.45
N TRP A 330 14.84 11.07 13.42
CA TRP A 330 14.50 11.44 14.79
C TRP A 330 13.97 12.88 14.88
N ILE A 331 14.59 13.82 14.18
CA ILE A 331 14.12 15.21 14.11
C ILE A 331 12.73 15.27 13.51
N LYS A 332 12.49 14.60 12.38
CA LYS A 332 11.18 14.55 11.71
C LYS A 332 10.11 13.96 12.64
N ASP A 333 10.42 12.87 13.33
CA ASP A 333 9.49 12.19 14.26
C ASP A 333 9.18 13.00 15.53
N ASN A 334 10.11 13.85 15.97
CA ASN A 334 9.98 14.64 17.22
C ASN A 334 9.84 16.16 16.98
N PHE A 335 9.66 16.58 15.74
CA PHE A 335 9.65 18.02 15.39
C PHE A 335 8.61 18.83 16.19
N SER A 336 7.42 18.29 16.40
CA SER A 336 6.37 18.92 17.20
C SER A 336 6.74 19.10 18.69
N LYS A 337 7.50 18.14 19.25
CA LYS A 337 7.99 18.22 20.62
C LYS A 337 9.12 19.24 20.79
N LEU A 338 9.99 19.36 19.78
CA LEU A 338 11.10 20.34 19.78
C LEU A 338 10.58 21.78 19.73
N LYS A 339 9.50 22.04 18.96
CA LYS A 339 8.84 23.35 18.94
C LYS A 339 8.28 23.73 20.32
N SER A 340 7.61 22.80 21.01
CA SER A 340 7.00 23.07 22.31
C SER A 340 8.04 23.33 23.42
N SER A 341 9.26 22.83 23.31
CA SER A 341 10.33 23.07 24.28
C SER A 341 10.97 24.46 24.12
N LYS A 342 11.07 24.99 22.90
CA LYS A 342 11.58 26.36 22.66
C LYS A 342 10.64 27.43 23.20
N GLU A 343 9.34 27.23 23.13
CA GLU A 343 8.34 28.14 23.70
C GLU A 343 8.36 28.18 25.23
N ARG A 344 8.80 27.10 25.89
CA ARG A 344 8.96 27.04 27.36
C ARG A 344 10.25 27.70 27.87
N THR A 345 11.23 27.94 27.01
CA THR A 345 12.52 28.56 27.42
C THR A 345 12.49 30.08 27.21
N THR A 346 11.40 30.62 26.63
CA THR A 346 11.20 32.06 26.38
C THR A 346 10.14 32.68 27.31
N MET A 347 9.65 31.95 28.28
CA MET A 347 8.90 32.41 29.44
C MET A 347 9.76 32.27 30.70
#